data_8cd6099431ff5092449ff86cdb8a17a3
#
_entry.id   8cd6099431ff5092449ff86cdb8a17a3
#
_cell.length_a   1.000
_cell.length_b   1.000
_cell.length_c   1.000
_cell.angle_alpha   90.00
_cell.angle_beta   90.00
_cell.angle_gamma   90.00
#
_symmetry.space_group_name_H-M   'P 1'
#
loop_
_entity.id
_entity.type
_entity.pdbx_description
1 polymer ?
#
loop_
_entity_poly.entity_id
_entity_poly.type
_entity_poly.pdbx_seq_one_letter_code
_entity_poly.pdbx_strand_id
1 'polypeptide(L)'
;MTNTPDSLDERTINRDPVAQFQLWFADAVAAGLPLPEATSLATVTPEGKPTARMVLLKKVDEDGFVFFTNYRSAKARELAENPNACLVFFWPQLERQVRIEGVVSKTSAAESREYFATRPRGSQIGAWASPQSETIPGRAVLQRRQAELEETYRGREVPWPEHWGGYCLKPDRIEFWKGRPDRLHDRILYVRQSDGSWTIQRLAP
;
A
#
# COMPACT_ATOMS: atom_id res chain seq x y z
N MET A 1 33.07 10.06 15.59
CA MET A 1 31.66 9.75 15.35
C MET A 1 31.63 8.33 14.81
N THR A 2 31.26 7.37 15.66
CA THR A 2 31.18 5.95 15.27
C THR A 2 29.99 5.76 14.36
N ASN A 3 30.25 5.55 13.07
CA ASN A 3 29.24 5.18 12.08
C ASN A 3 28.77 3.76 12.46
N THR A 4 27.66 3.63 13.18
CA THR A 4 27.06 2.32 13.45
C THR A 4 26.59 1.78 12.09
N PRO A 5 26.87 0.52 11.72
CA PRO A 5 26.59 -0.01 10.37
C PRO A 5 25.15 0.06 9.90
N ASP A 6 24.21 0.47 10.73
CA ASP A 6 22.77 0.53 10.46
C ASP A 6 22.18 1.94 10.70
N SER A 7 23.00 3.01 10.64
CA SER A 7 22.52 4.38 10.79
C SER A 7 22.03 4.94 9.44
N LEU A 8 20.87 5.66 9.46
CA LEU A 8 20.50 6.46 8.31
C LEU A 8 21.33 7.76 8.30
N ASP A 9 22.05 7.97 7.21
CA ASP A 9 22.84 9.18 6.97
C ASP A 9 22.47 9.76 5.61
N GLU A 10 22.09 11.02 5.59
CA GLU A 10 21.65 11.75 4.39
C GLU A 10 22.73 11.84 3.30
N ARG A 11 23.99 11.60 3.64
CA ARG A 11 25.11 11.59 2.69
C ARG A 11 25.30 10.25 2.00
N THR A 12 24.89 9.14 2.65
CA THR A 12 25.12 7.76 2.20
C THR A 12 23.85 7.02 1.78
N ILE A 13 22.67 7.52 2.16
CA ILE A 13 21.37 6.95 1.76
C ILE A 13 21.21 7.05 0.23
N ASN A 14 20.48 6.10 -0.37
CA ASN A 14 20.22 6.13 -1.80
C ASN A 14 19.56 7.46 -2.22
N ARG A 15 19.98 8.03 -3.35
CA ARG A 15 19.40 9.28 -3.86
C ARG A 15 17.99 9.11 -4.42
N ASP A 16 17.66 7.89 -4.86
CA ASP A 16 16.31 7.51 -5.27
C ASP A 16 15.57 6.87 -4.09
N PRO A 17 14.48 7.50 -3.58
CA PRO A 17 13.73 6.97 -2.47
C PRO A 17 12.97 5.67 -2.80
N VAL A 18 12.62 5.43 -4.06
CA VAL A 18 11.99 4.17 -4.48
C VAL A 18 13.00 3.02 -4.36
N ALA A 19 14.23 3.22 -4.86
CA ALA A 19 15.29 2.26 -4.70
C ALA A 19 15.66 2.04 -3.22
N GLN A 20 15.64 3.11 -2.39
CA GLN A 20 15.83 2.97 -0.93
C GLN A 20 14.72 2.15 -0.28
N PHE A 21 13.47 2.35 -0.68
CA PHE A 21 12.35 1.53 -0.20
C PHE A 21 12.54 0.05 -0.59
N GLN A 22 12.90 -0.22 -1.84
CA GLN A 22 13.11 -1.58 -2.33
C GLN A 22 14.21 -2.31 -1.56
N LEU A 23 15.30 -1.63 -1.21
CA LEU A 23 16.36 -2.18 -0.34
C LEU A 23 15.79 -2.57 1.04
N TRP A 24 15.07 -1.68 1.70
CA TRP A 24 14.51 -1.96 3.02
C TRP A 24 13.41 -3.02 2.99
N PHE A 25 12.62 -3.05 1.91
CA PHE A 25 11.62 -4.10 1.70
C PHE A 25 12.27 -5.48 1.50
N ALA A 26 13.37 -5.54 0.71
CA ALA A 26 14.13 -6.76 0.53
C ALA A 26 14.73 -7.26 1.85
N ASP A 27 15.26 -6.37 2.70
CA ASP A 27 15.73 -6.72 4.05
C ASP A 27 14.58 -7.30 4.90
N ALA A 28 13.39 -6.72 4.83
CA ALA A 28 12.22 -7.21 5.57
C ALA A 28 11.80 -8.63 5.11
N VAL A 29 11.85 -8.89 3.80
CA VAL A 29 11.61 -10.23 3.23
C VAL A 29 12.71 -11.20 3.67
N ALA A 30 13.98 -10.81 3.56
CA ALA A 30 15.13 -11.64 3.95
C ALA A 30 15.15 -11.97 5.45
N ALA A 31 14.66 -11.06 6.29
CA ALA A 31 14.48 -11.29 7.73
C ALA A 31 13.29 -12.21 8.07
N GLY A 32 12.54 -12.68 7.07
CA GLY A 32 11.40 -13.58 7.26
C GLY A 32 10.22 -12.94 7.99
N LEU A 33 10.03 -11.62 7.86
CA LEU A 33 8.92 -10.93 8.51
C LEU A 33 7.58 -11.40 7.94
N PRO A 34 6.55 -11.62 8.77
CA PRO A 34 5.23 -11.97 8.29
C PRO A 34 4.62 -10.77 7.54
N LEU A 35 4.14 -11.00 6.31
CA LEU A 35 3.46 -10.01 5.48
C LEU A 35 4.23 -8.66 5.38
N PRO A 36 5.49 -8.66 4.94
CA PRO A 36 6.29 -7.42 4.85
C PRO A 36 5.65 -6.39 3.92
N GLU A 37 4.78 -6.82 2.99
CA GLU A 37 4.00 -5.99 2.08
C GLU A 37 2.75 -5.36 2.72
N ALA A 38 2.39 -5.72 3.95
CA ALA A 38 1.25 -5.12 4.63
C ALA A 38 1.54 -3.67 5.01
N THR A 39 0.61 -2.78 4.67
CA THR A 39 0.76 -1.34 4.91
C THR A 39 -0.57 -0.72 5.34
N SER A 40 -0.50 0.26 6.24
CA SER A 40 -1.66 1.08 6.58
C SER A 40 -1.86 2.15 5.51
N LEU A 41 -3.02 2.12 4.85
CA LEU A 41 -3.46 3.17 3.94
C LEU A 41 -4.36 4.15 4.70
N ALA A 42 -3.93 5.38 4.83
CA ALA A 42 -4.72 6.49 5.33
C ALA A 42 -5.33 7.28 4.17
N THR A 43 -6.63 7.60 4.30
CA THR A 43 -7.42 8.41 3.37
C THR A 43 -8.28 9.38 4.16
N VAL A 44 -8.94 10.32 3.49
CA VAL A 44 -9.76 11.35 4.14
C VAL A 44 -11.17 11.31 3.58
N THR A 45 -12.18 11.35 4.46
CA THR A 45 -13.58 11.44 4.03
C THR A 45 -13.89 12.81 3.41
N PRO A 46 -15.01 12.98 2.67
CA PRO A 46 -15.42 14.28 2.17
C PRO A 46 -15.54 15.37 3.26
N GLU A 47 -15.86 14.96 4.50
CA GLU A 47 -15.95 15.87 5.66
C GLU A 47 -14.60 16.15 6.33
N GLY A 48 -13.48 15.72 5.73
CA GLY A 48 -12.13 15.94 6.25
C GLY A 48 -11.71 15.00 7.39
N LYS A 49 -12.46 13.92 7.67
CA LYS A 49 -12.12 12.97 8.73
C LYS A 49 -11.10 11.94 8.23
N PRO A 50 -9.97 11.75 8.90
CA PRO A 50 -9.01 10.71 8.53
C PRO A 50 -9.57 9.31 8.83
N THR A 51 -9.31 8.38 7.93
CA THR A 51 -9.62 6.96 8.08
C THR A 51 -8.40 6.13 7.70
N ALA A 52 -8.24 4.93 8.29
CA ALA A 52 -7.13 4.05 7.97
C ALA A 52 -7.55 2.57 7.96
N ARG A 53 -6.86 1.77 7.15
CA ARG A 53 -7.02 0.31 7.06
C ARG A 53 -5.77 -0.32 6.47
N MET A 54 -5.64 -1.63 6.67
CA MET A 54 -4.54 -2.36 6.04
C MET A 54 -4.87 -2.66 4.58
N VAL A 55 -3.85 -2.53 3.73
CA VAL A 55 -3.81 -3.02 2.35
C VAL A 55 -2.48 -3.76 2.12
N LEU A 56 -2.36 -4.47 0.99
CA LEU A 56 -1.11 -5.15 0.64
C LEU A 56 -0.50 -4.46 -0.58
N LEU A 57 0.76 -4.06 -0.46
CA LEU A 57 1.56 -3.62 -1.60
C LEU A 57 1.73 -4.79 -2.56
N LYS A 58 1.53 -4.56 -3.86
CA LYS A 58 1.64 -5.61 -4.88
C LYS A 58 2.71 -5.32 -5.92
N LYS A 59 3.04 -4.05 -6.11
CA LYS A 59 4.08 -3.61 -7.03
C LYS A 59 4.64 -2.27 -6.54
N VAL A 60 5.92 -2.07 -6.77
CA VAL A 60 6.57 -0.77 -6.64
C VAL A 60 7.55 -0.58 -7.80
N ASP A 61 7.40 0.52 -8.49
CA ASP A 61 8.25 0.93 -9.60
C ASP A 61 8.35 2.47 -9.67
N GLU A 62 8.84 3.00 -10.78
CA GLU A 62 8.99 4.44 -11.05
C GLU A 62 7.65 5.21 -11.05
N ASP A 63 6.54 4.52 -11.33
CA ASP A 63 5.20 5.11 -11.31
C ASP A 63 4.66 5.25 -9.89
N GLY A 64 5.08 4.39 -8.95
CA GLY A 64 4.69 4.45 -7.55
C GLY A 64 4.39 3.11 -6.88
N PHE A 65 3.47 3.16 -5.91
CA PHE A 65 3.14 2.06 -5.00
C PHE A 65 1.74 1.53 -5.30
N VAL A 66 1.65 0.29 -5.79
CA VAL A 66 0.39 -0.28 -6.28
C VAL A 66 -0.24 -1.23 -5.25
N PHE A 67 -1.53 -1.03 -4.99
CA PHE A 67 -2.38 -1.94 -4.23
C PHE A 67 -3.72 -2.15 -4.95
N PHE A 68 -4.40 -3.28 -4.67
CA PHE A 68 -5.65 -3.62 -5.33
C PHE A 68 -6.80 -3.70 -4.33
N THR A 69 -7.99 -3.24 -4.73
CA THR A 69 -9.17 -3.21 -3.87
C THR A 69 -10.47 -3.15 -4.69
N ASN A 70 -11.61 -3.16 -3.99
CA ASN A 70 -12.92 -2.92 -4.58
C ASN A 70 -13.12 -1.41 -4.75
N TYR A 71 -13.42 -0.95 -5.96
CA TYR A 71 -13.67 0.46 -6.31
C TYR A 71 -14.96 1.04 -5.71
N ARG A 72 -15.83 0.19 -5.12
CA ARG A 72 -17.04 0.59 -4.41
C ARG A 72 -16.85 0.65 -2.89
N SER A 73 -15.65 0.33 -2.38
CA SER A 73 -15.34 0.37 -0.95
C SER A 73 -15.29 1.80 -0.40
N ALA A 74 -15.34 1.94 0.94
CA ALA A 74 -15.23 3.25 1.60
C ALA A 74 -13.97 3.99 1.18
N LYS A 75 -12.78 3.32 1.21
CA LYS A 75 -11.53 3.93 0.79
C LYS A 75 -11.54 4.40 -0.67
N ALA A 76 -12.22 3.66 -1.55
CA ALA A 76 -12.29 4.02 -2.96
C ALA A 76 -13.20 5.24 -3.21
N ARG A 77 -14.28 5.39 -2.43
CA ARG A 77 -15.11 6.61 -2.45
C ARG A 77 -14.34 7.81 -1.91
N GLU A 78 -13.62 7.63 -0.80
CA GLU A 78 -12.76 8.67 -0.22
C GLU A 78 -11.69 9.13 -1.22
N LEU A 79 -11.00 8.20 -1.90
CA LEU A 79 -9.98 8.50 -2.92
C LEU A 79 -10.56 9.15 -4.18
N ALA A 80 -11.83 8.92 -4.51
CA ALA A 80 -12.49 9.58 -5.63
C ALA A 80 -12.75 11.08 -5.35
N GLU A 81 -13.02 11.43 -4.10
CA GLU A 81 -13.25 12.82 -3.66
C GLU A 81 -11.93 13.53 -3.31
N ASN A 82 -11.02 12.82 -2.65
CA ASN A 82 -9.71 13.35 -2.28
C ASN A 82 -8.63 12.30 -2.57
N PRO A 83 -7.87 12.43 -3.65
CA PRO A 83 -6.87 11.46 -4.05
C PRO A 83 -5.58 11.47 -3.20
N ASN A 84 -5.44 12.41 -2.25
CA ASN A 84 -4.30 12.43 -1.35
C ASN A 84 -4.39 11.28 -0.35
N ALA A 85 -3.31 10.55 -0.21
CA ALA A 85 -3.23 9.41 0.69
C ALA A 85 -1.84 9.24 1.29
N CYS A 86 -1.78 8.41 2.33
CA CYS A 86 -0.53 8.02 2.96
C CYS A 86 -0.49 6.51 3.16
N LEU A 87 0.63 5.88 2.78
CA LEU A 87 0.97 4.51 3.12
C LEU A 87 2.00 4.52 4.26
N VAL A 88 1.81 3.66 5.26
CA VAL A 88 2.77 3.49 6.35
C VAL A 88 3.13 2.02 6.49
N PHE A 89 4.39 1.70 6.21
CA PHE A 89 4.99 0.41 6.51
C PHE A 89 5.67 0.46 7.86
N PHE A 90 5.55 -0.59 8.66
CA PHE A 90 6.26 -0.72 9.92
C PHE A 90 6.79 -2.14 10.09
N TRP A 91 8.10 -2.26 10.20
CA TRP A 91 8.82 -3.51 10.41
C TRP A 91 9.50 -3.48 11.79
N PRO A 92 8.77 -3.86 12.85
CA PRO A 92 9.21 -3.67 14.23
C PRO A 92 10.51 -4.41 14.56
N GLN A 93 10.72 -5.61 14.00
CA GLN A 93 11.93 -6.40 14.23
C GLN A 93 13.18 -5.74 13.65
N LEU A 94 13.01 -4.90 12.62
CA LEU A 94 14.07 -4.10 12.03
C LEU A 94 14.10 -2.68 12.58
N GLU A 95 13.18 -2.30 13.48
CA GLU A 95 13.01 -0.94 13.98
C GLU A 95 12.92 0.09 12.85
N ARG A 96 12.21 -0.25 11.77
CA ARG A 96 12.09 0.58 10.57
C ARG A 96 10.63 0.91 10.28
N GLN A 97 10.40 2.17 9.90
CA GLN A 97 9.13 2.63 9.34
C GLN A 97 9.39 3.39 8.06
N VAL A 98 8.50 3.22 7.06
CA VAL A 98 8.49 4.07 5.87
C VAL A 98 7.10 4.67 5.72
N ARG A 99 7.02 6.00 5.62
CA ARG A 99 5.80 6.75 5.38
C ARG A 99 5.86 7.37 3.99
N ILE A 100 4.85 7.13 3.18
CA ILE A 100 4.78 7.54 1.79
C ILE A 100 3.52 8.35 1.58
N GLU A 101 3.65 9.62 1.28
CA GLU A 101 2.57 10.56 1.01
C GLU A 101 2.56 10.88 -0.49
N GLY A 102 1.36 11.02 -1.05
CA GLY A 102 1.22 11.36 -2.46
C GLY A 102 -0.21 11.25 -2.97
N VAL A 103 -0.33 11.30 -4.28
CA VAL A 103 -1.60 11.30 -5.01
C VAL A 103 -1.88 9.92 -5.58
N VAL A 104 -3.09 9.43 -5.36
CA VAL A 104 -3.54 8.11 -5.82
C VAL A 104 -4.34 8.23 -7.12
N SER A 105 -4.04 7.38 -8.09
CA SER A 105 -4.82 7.20 -9.31
C SER A 105 -5.14 5.72 -9.54
N LYS A 106 -6.17 5.41 -10.33
CA LYS A 106 -6.44 4.02 -10.72
C LYS A 106 -5.37 3.53 -11.70
N THR A 107 -4.97 2.26 -11.57
CA THR A 107 -4.18 1.58 -12.60
C THR A 107 -5.05 1.30 -13.84
N SER A 108 -4.43 0.87 -14.94
CA SER A 108 -5.16 0.50 -16.13
C SER A 108 -6.07 -0.71 -15.91
N ALA A 109 -7.14 -0.81 -16.71
CA ALA A 109 -8.00 -1.99 -16.71
C ALA A 109 -7.24 -3.26 -17.11
N ALA A 110 -6.24 -3.13 -18.00
CA ALA A 110 -5.39 -4.23 -18.43
C ALA A 110 -4.57 -4.78 -17.25
N GLU A 111 -3.87 -3.92 -16.53
CA GLU A 111 -3.10 -4.29 -15.33
C GLU A 111 -3.99 -4.90 -14.23
N SER A 112 -5.20 -4.33 -14.04
CA SER A 112 -6.16 -4.86 -13.07
C SER A 112 -6.65 -6.26 -13.43
N ARG A 113 -6.91 -6.55 -14.71
CA ARG A 113 -7.30 -7.89 -15.21
C ARG A 113 -6.17 -8.89 -15.08
N GLU A 114 -4.97 -8.50 -15.50
CA GLU A 114 -3.78 -9.35 -15.41
C GLU A 114 -3.54 -9.78 -13.97
N TYR A 115 -3.49 -8.82 -13.03
CA TYR A 115 -3.30 -9.15 -11.63
C TYR A 115 -4.47 -9.96 -11.06
N PHE A 116 -5.73 -9.66 -11.45
CA PHE A 116 -6.88 -10.44 -11.01
C PHE A 116 -6.77 -11.92 -11.40
N ALA A 117 -6.28 -12.22 -12.60
CA ALA A 117 -6.10 -13.58 -13.10
C ALA A 117 -5.08 -14.39 -12.27
N THR A 118 -4.06 -13.73 -11.70
CA THR A 118 -3.05 -14.39 -10.84
C THR A 118 -3.54 -14.71 -9.43
N ARG A 119 -4.68 -14.15 -9.01
CA ARG A 119 -5.20 -14.36 -7.65
C ARG A 119 -5.72 -15.79 -7.45
N PRO A 120 -5.57 -16.35 -6.24
CA PRO A 120 -6.23 -17.62 -5.90
C PRO A 120 -7.73 -17.55 -6.19
N ARG A 121 -8.30 -18.65 -6.74
CA ARG A 121 -9.71 -18.72 -7.12
C ARG A 121 -10.67 -18.24 -6.02
N GLY A 122 -10.45 -18.65 -4.77
CA GLY A 122 -11.26 -18.19 -3.64
C GLY A 122 -11.23 -16.66 -3.45
N SER A 123 -10.10 -16.03 -3.74
CA SER A 123 -9.97 -14.56 -3.70
C SER A 123 -10.66 -13.87 -4.90
N GLN A 124 -10.71 -14.54 -6.05
CA GLN A 124 -11.47 -14.07 -7.22
C GLN A 124 -12.97 -14.11 -6.94
N ILE A 125 -13.48 -15.22 -6.42
CA ILE A 125 -14.88 -15.37 -5.98
C ILE A 125 -15.21 -14.36 -4.89
N GLY A 126 -14.33 -14.17 -3.89
CA GLY A 126 -14.52 -13.21 -2.81
C GLY A 126 -14.67 -11.76 -3.29
N ALA A 127 -13.99 -11.39 -4.38
CA ALA A 127 -14.12 -10.05 -4.98
C ALA A 127 -15.52 -9.81 -5.56
N TRP A 128 -16.19 -10.84 -6.06
CA TRP A 128 -17.58 -10.81 -6.52
C TRP A 128 -18.58 -10.86 -5.36
N ALA A 129 -18.32 -11.72 -4.37
CA ALA A 129 -19.25 -12.00 -3.27
C ALA A 129 -19.39 -10.82 -2.30
N SER A 130 -18.31 -10.05 -2.09
CA SER A 130 -18.25 -9.04 -1.04
C SER A 130 -18.65 -7.64 -1.54
N PRO A 131 -19.76 -7.07 -1.07
CA PRO A 131 -20.06 -5.63 -1.21
C PRO A 131 -19.20 -4.87 -0.20
N GLN A 132 -17.92 -4.75 -0.48
CA GLN A 132 -16.91 -4.27 0.48
C GLN A 132 -17.29 -2.93 1.11
N SER A 133 -17.22 -2.85 2.43
CA SER A 133 -17.57 -1.69 3.28
C SER A 133 -19.08 -1.40 3.41
N GLU A 134 -19.97 -2.21 2.84
CA GLU A 134 -21.40 -2.09 3.07
C GLU A 134 -21.82 -2.82 4.35
N THR A 135 -22.87 -2.31 5.00
CA THR A 135 -23.52 -3.01 6.11
C THR A 135 -24.31 -4.20 5.55
N ILE A 136 -24.09 -5.37 6.12
CA ILE A 136 -24.81 -6.59 5.76
C ILE A 136 -25.47 -7.21 7.00
N PRO A 137 -26.59 -7.94 6.87
CA PRO A 137 -27.32 -8.53 7.99
C PRO A 137 -26.49 -9.55 8.80
N GLY A 138 -25.49 -10.17 8.17
CA GLY A 138 -24.63 -11.14 8.85
C GLY A 138 -23.75 -11.93 7.88
N ARG A 139 -22.83 -12.72 8.42
CA ARG A 139 -21.86 -13.51 7.65
C ARG A 139 -22.51 -14.50 6.69
N ALA A 140 -23.69 -15.04 7.03
CA ALA A 140 -24.44 -15.97 6.18
C ALA A 140 -24.73 -15.42 4.77
N VAL A 141 -24.88 -14.09 4.63
CA VAL A 141 -25.05 -13.45 3.31
C VAL A 141 -23.83 -13.67 2.43
N LEU A 142 -22.63 -13.49 2.98
CA LEU A 142 -21.38 -13.70 2.24
C LEU A 142 -21.18 -15.17 1.88
N GLN A 143 -21.45 -16.08 2.81
CA GLN A 143 -21.34 -17.52 2.58
C GLN A 143 -22.26 -18.00 1.47
N ARG A 144 -23.52 -17.55 1.47
CA ARG A 144 -24.48 -17.87 0.39
C ARG A 144 -24.01 -17.32 -0.95
N ARG A 145 -23.62 -16.05 -1.03
CA ARG A 145 -23.11 -15.44 -2.27
C ARG A 145 -21.87 -16.14 -2.80
N GLN A 146 -20.97 -16.53 -1.89
CA GLN A 146 -19.77 -17.29 -2.26
C GLN A 146 -20.17 -18.65 -2.87
N ALA A 147 -21.06 -19.41 -2.24
CA ALA A 147 -21.51 -20.70 -2.74
C ALA A 147 -22.22 -20.60 -4.11
N GLU A 148 -23.09 -19.60 -4.29
CA GLU A 148 -23.77 -19.30 -5.55
C GLU A 148 -22.77 -19.00 -6.69
N LEU A 149 -21.71 -18.22 -6.40
CA LEU A 149 -20.68 -17.87 -7.38
C LEU A 149 -19.74 -19.06 -7.68
N GLU A 150 -19.41 -19.87 -6.68
CA GLU A 150 -18.63 -21.10 -6.86
C GLU A 150 -19.37 -22.07 -7.80
N GLU A 151 -20.69 -22.21 -7.61
CA GLU A 151 -21.53 -23.02 -8.53
C GLU A 151 -21.61 -22.40 -9.92
N THR A 152 -21.86 -21.10 -10.00
CA THR A 152 -21.96 -20.37 -11.27
C THR A 152 -20.70 -20.51 -12.13
N TYR A 153 -19.53 -20.48 -11.50
CA TYR A 153 -18.24 -20.57 -12.22
C TYR A 153 -17.59 -21.95 -12.12
N ARG A 154 -18.32 -23.00 -11.69
CA ARG A 154 -17.78 -24.37 -11.59
C ARG A 154 -17.18 -24.82 -12.92
N GLY A 155 -15.90 -25.21 -12.92
CA GLY A 155 -15.16 -25.63 -14.11
C GLY A 155 -14.87 -24.54 -15.15
N ARG A 156 -15.12 -23.28 -14.80
CA ARG A 156 -14.87 -22.11 -15.67
C ARG A 156 -13.97 -21.09 -14.96
N GLU A 157 -13.36 -20.21 -15.74
CA GLU A 157 -12.65 -19.05 -15.21
C GLU A 157 -13.61 -18.07 -14.53
N VAL A 158 -13.15 -17.44 -13.45
CA VAL A 158 -13.88 -16.36 -12.80
C VAL A 158 -13.53 -15.05 -13.53
N PRO A 159 -14.51 -14.38 -14.17
CA PRO A 159 -14.22 -13.17 -14.90
C PRO A 159 -13.80 -12.04 -13.96
N TRP A 160 -12.98 -11.13 -14.46
CA TRP A 160 -12.62 -9.92 -13.73
C TRP A 160 -13.85 -9.00 -13.55
N PRO A 161 -14.17 -8.57 -12.31
CA PRO A 161 -15.26 -7.62 -12.08
C PRO A 161 -14.77 -6.19 -12.26
N GLU A 162 -15.48 -5.37 -13.03
CA GLU A 162 -15.11 -3.97 -13.29
C GLU A 162 -15.03 -3.10 -12.04
N HIS A 163 -15.71 -3.51 -10.96
CA HIS A 163 -15.67 -2.81 -9.67
C HIS A 163 -14.45 -3.19 -8.82
N TRP A 164 -13.49 -3.92 -9.34
CA TRP A 164 -12.28 -4.31 -8.63
C TRP A 164 -11.04 -4.01 -9.48
N GLY A 165 -10.00 -3.44 -8.87
CA GLY A 165 -8.76 -3.16 -9.58
C GLY A 165 -7.73 -2.46 -8.71
N GLY A 166 -6.68 -1.96 -9.38
CA GLY A 166 -5.53 -1.35 -8.76
C GLY A 166 -5.65 0.16 -8.56
N TYR A 167 -4.97 0.61 -7.54
CA TYR A 167 -4.60 2.00 -7.33
C TYR A 167 -3.08 2.12 -7.25
N CYS A 168 -2.52 3.17 -7.84
CA CYS A 168 -1.12 3.56 -7.73
C CYS A 168 -1.01 4.86 -6.94
N LEU A 169 -0.26 4.87 -5.84
CA LEU A 169 0.13 6.07 -5.12
C LEU A 169 1.45 6.58 -5.71
N LYS A 170 1.39 7.72 -6.40
CA LYS A 170 2.56 8.45 -6.88
C LYS A 170 3.10 9.34 -5.76
N PRO A 171 4.32 9.09 -5.27
CA PRO A 171 4.79 9.76 -4.07
C PRO A 171 5.25 11.21 -4.33
N ASP A 172 4.91 12.09 -3.39
CA ASP A 172 5.45 13.46 -3.27
C ASP A 172 6.47 13.56 -2.14
N ARG A 173 6.28 12.73 -1.09
CA ARG A 173 7.14 12.71 0.08
C ARG A 173 7.32 11.27 0.55
N ILE A 174 8.56 10.90 0.89
CA ILE A 174 8.85 9.60 1.51
C ILE A 174 9.76 9.84 2.70
N GLU A 175 9.30 9.42 3.88
CA GLU A 175 10.09 9.46 5.11
C GLU A 175 10.55 8.06 5.50
N PHE A 176 11.85 7.89 5.70
CA PHE A 176 12.46 6.73 6.30
C PHE A 176 12.77 7.03 7.77
N TRP A 177 12.26 6.19 8.66
CA TRP A 177 12.48 6.28 10.09
C TRP A 177 13.19 5.01 10.57
N LYS A 178 14.23 5.19 11.39
CA LYS A 178 14.98 4.10 12.01
C LYS A 178 15.03 4.33 13.52
N GLY A 179 14.66 3.28 14.29
CA GLY A 179 14.74 3.29 15.75
C GLY A 179 16.16 3.49 16.27
N ARG A 180 16.28 4.29 17.34
CA ARG A 180 17.54 4.55 18.05
C ARG A 180 17.30 4.61 19.55
N PRO A 181 18.34 4.33 20.38
CA PRO A 181 18.30 4.55 21.81
C PRO A 181 17.87 6.00 22.16
N ASP A 182 17.35 6.17 23.36
CA ASP A 182 16.99 7.46 23.94
C ASP A 182 15.99 8.29 23.10
N ARG A 183 15.24 7.61 22.21
CA ARG A 183 14.30 8.20 21.25
C ARG A 183 14.91 9.20 20.27
N LEU A 184 16.23 9.23 20.11
CA LEU A 184 16.93 10.06 19.14
C LEU A 184 16.98 9.36 17.76
N HIS A 185 15.79 9.08 17.24
CA HIS A 185 15.58 8.29 16.03
C HIS A 185 16.14 9.00 14.78
N ASP A 186 16.67 8.22 13.84
CA ASP A 186 17.02 8.77 12.52
C ASP A 186 15.75 8.92 11.69
N ARG A 187 15.57 10.11 11.11
CA ARG A 187 14.45 10.43 10.22
C ARG A 187 14.97 11.15 8.99
N ILE A 188 14.85 10.52 7.84
CA ILE A 188 15.26 11.09 6.56
C ILE A 188 14.02 11.25 5.67
N LEU A 189 13.75 12.48 5.27
CA LEU A 189 12.64 12.87 4.42
C LEU A 189 13.14 13.19 3.01
N TYR A 190 12.54 12.56 2.03
CA TYR A 190 12.63 12.92 0.62
C TYR A 190 11.41 13.75 0.23
N VAL A 191 11.64 14.87 -0.44
CA VAL A 191 10.59 15.75 -0.97
C VAL A 191 10.79 15.89 -2.46
N ARG A 192 9.77 15.55 -3.24
CA ARG A 192 9.80 15.66 -4.69
C ARG A 192 9.73 17.11 -5.11
N GLN A 193 10.59 17.49 -6.06
CA GLN A 193 10.62 18.82 -6.63
C GLN A 193 9.80 18.90 -7.92
N SER A 194 9.51 20.11 -8.39
CA SER A 194 8.74 20.35 -9.61
C SER A 194 9.40 19.80 -10.89
N ASP A 195 10.73 19.67 -10.89
CA ASP A 195 11.50 19.05 -11.97
C ASP A 195 11.57 17.54 -11.89
N GLY A 196 10.91 16.93 -10.88
CA GLY A 196 10.89 15.49 -10.63
C GLY A 196 12.06 14.96 -9.80
N SER A 197 13.05 15.77 -9.48
CA SER A 197 14.16 15.40 -8.59
C SER A 197 13.71 15.29 -7.12
N TRP A 198 14.58 14.74 -6.26
CA TRP A 198 14.33 14.59 -4.84
C TRP A 198 15.33 15.38 -4.01
N THR A 199 14.84 16.17 -3.06
CA THR A 199 15.68 16.74 -2.00
C THR A 199 15.62 15.83 -0.78
N ILE A 200 16.75 15.75 -0.08
CA ILE A 200 16.90 14.91 1.12
C ILE A 200 17.12 15.82 2.32
N GLN A 201 16.35 15.59 3.38
CA GLN A 201 16.36 16.38 4.60
C GLN A 201 16.38 15.46 5.82
N ARG A 202 17.10 15.86 6.86
CA ARG A 202 17.00 15.20 8.17
C ARG A 202 15.92 15.90 9.00
N LEU A 203 15.03 15.11 9.60
CA LEU A 203 14.04 15.61 10.56
C LEU A 203 14.52 15.32 11.99
N ALA A 204 14.20 16.23 12.92
CA ALA A 204 14.31 15.94 14.34
C ALA A 204 13.32 14.83 14.74
N PRO A 205 13.69 13.92 15.66
CA PRO A 205 12.81 12.88 16.18
C PRO A 205 11.65 13.41 16.99
#